data_b1beef986d8a8f9b1eda89e6af9e488d
#
_entry.id   b1beef986d8a8f9b1eda89e6af9e488d
#
_cell.length_a   1.000
_cell.length_b   1.000
_cell.length_c   1.000
_cell.angle_alpha   90.00
_cell.angle_beta   90.00
_cell.angle_gamma   90.00
#
_symmetry.space_group_name_H-M   'P 1'
#
loop_
_entity.id
_entity.type
_entity.pdbx_description
1 polymer ?
#
loop_
_entity_poly.entity_id
_entity_poly.type
_entity_poly.pdbx_seq_one_letter_code
_entity_poly.pdbx_strand_id
1 'polypeptide(L)'
;MEIDRARRADAQEEVIAELEANEEFRQHEFPICARKIYCAHAADAPLPRRVAEAMREAIEDASTNEKQFDKALNFIADTRQLVASFLGTETEEISLIGPTSSGLNAVANGLDWRAGDDVVCYLDDYPADVYPWLGLERHGVKPVLLQTDRIGEITSEIVDRALTKRTRLVALASANYISGFRIDVEAVGALCAERGVLFSLDAIQTLGAFPIPLEHVDFLSAGAQKWMLGPSGAGILFVKNSRHELLRPMIIGGWNVESPNFIAQRAIEYAKGGRKFEPGGYNNVPIAGMQAAIALLGEVGLAKISERILSLVATLKNKLAPVDFEFLSPKEELGRSSFITFRSRRIAAEKLANTLAENDVVVSLRVDRASRSWLRVSPHFYNTLAEMEQVAELLNHAQP
;
A
#
# COMPACT_ATOMS: atom_id res chain seq x y z
N MET A 1 -9.96 15.12 -24.79
CA MET A 1 -9.82 14.94 -23.33
C MET A 1 -11.11 14.42 -22.68
N GLU A 2 -12.27 15.10 -22.76
CA GLU A 2 -13.54 14.56 -22.17
C GLU A 2 -14.02 13.26 -22.83
N ILE A 3 -13.97 13.17 -24.15
CA ILE A 3 -14.36 11.97 -24.90
C ILE A 3 -13.45 10.78 -24.55
N ASP A 4 -12.14 10.99 -24.35
CA ASP A 4 -11.21 9.92 -23.97
C ASP A 4 -11.41 9.48 -22.52
N ARG A 5 -11.79 10.42 -21.61
CA ARG A 5 -12.18 10.08 -20.23
C ARG A 5 -13.47 9.26 -20.20
N ALA A 6 -14.48 9.64 -20.99
CA ALA A 6 -15.73 8.90 -21.08
C ALA A 6 -15.51 7.47 -21.62
N ARG A 7 -14.76 7.30 -22.71
CA ARG A 7 -14.44 5.98 -23.26
C ARG A 7 -13.62 5.10 -22.30
N ARG A 8 -12.71 5.68 -21.51
CA ARG A 8 -11.98 4.94 -20.47
C ARG A 8 -12.89 4.54 -19.32
N ALA A 9 -13.82 5.40 -18.91
CA ALA A 9 -14.79 5.09 -17.87
C ALA A 9 -15.73 3.93 -18.27
N ASP A 10 -16.21 3.94 -19.52
CA ASP A 10 -17.06 2.88 -20.07
C ASP A 10 -16.27 1.53 -20.11
N ALA A 11 -15.02 1.53 -20.60
CA ALA A 11 -14.17 0.34 -20.61
C ALA A 11 -13.85 -0.19 -19.19
N GLN A 12 -13.74 0.67 -18.20
CA GLN A 12 -13.50 0.29 -16.81
C GLN A 12 -14.74 -0.35 -16.16
N GLU A 13 -15.95 0.08 -16.53
CA GLU A 13 -17.20 -0.57 -16.09
C GLU A 13 -17.35 -1.96 -16.70
N GLU A 14 -16.95 -2.15 -17.94
CA GLU A 14 -17.00 -3.44 -18.63
C GLU A 14 -16.15 -4.52 -17.94
N VAL A 15 -14.94 -4.21 -17.44
CA VAL A 15 -14.07 -5.19 -16.77
C VAL A 15 -14.70 -5.71 -15.47
N ILE A 16 -15.25 -4.84 -14.62
CA ILE A 16 -15.90 -5.28 -13.38
C ILE A 16 -17.18 -6.06 -13.68
N ALA A 17 -17.98 -5.59 -14.64
CA ALA A 17 -19.19 -6.28 -15.08
C ALA A 17 -18.88 -7.68 -15.65
N GLU A 18 -17.81 -7.82 -16.41
CA GLU A 18 -17.36 -9.10 -16.95
C GLU A 18 -16.90 -10.05 -15.82
N LEU A 19 -16.15 -9.56 -14.83
CA LEU A 19 -15.73 -10.34 -13.66
C LEU A 19 -16.93 -10.84 -12.83
N GLU A 20 -18.03 -10.09 -12.81
CA GLU A 20 -19.26 -10.50 -12.11
C GLU A 20 -20.10 -11.48 -12.91
N ALA A 21 -20.19 -11.30 -14.23
CA ALA A 21 -21.04 -12.08 -15.11
C ALA A 21 -20.38 -13.38 -15.59
N ASN A 22 -19.05 -13.44 -15.63
CA ASN A 22 -18.27 -14.51 -16.21
C ASN A 22 -17.29 -15.13 -15.20
N GLU A 23 -17.76 -16.13 -14.48
CA GLU A 23 -16.96 -16.85 -13.48
C GLU A 23 -15.72 -17.52 -14.07
N GLU A 24 -15.78 -18.03 -15.32
CA GLU A 24 -14.64 -18.65 -15.98
C GLU A 24 -13.54 -17.60 -16.25
N PHE A 25 -13.91 -16.41 -16.71
CA PHE A 25 -12.98 -15.29 -16.88
C PHE A 25 -12.37 -14.86 -15.55
N ARG A 26 -13.18 -14.75 -14.48
CA ARG A 26 -12.72 -14.39 -13.13
C ARG A 26 -11.70 -15.41 -12.58
N GLN A 27 -11.98 -16.70 -12.71
CA GLN A 27 -11.06 -17.77 -12.29
C GLN A 27 -9.82 -17.86 -13.18
N HIS A 28 -9.94 -17.52 -14.45
CA HIS A 28 -8.79 -17.44 -15.35
C HIS A 28 -7.84 -16.32 -14.94
N GLU A 29 -8.34 -15.10 -14.74
CA GLU A 29 -7.50 -13.94 -14.36
C GLU A 29 -7.01 -14.06 -12.90
N PHE A 30 -7.85 -14.54 -12.00
CA PHE A 30 -7.55 -14.72 -10.58
C PHE A 30 -7.66 -16.20 -10.17
N PRO A 31 -6.60 -17.03 -10.38
CA PRO A 31 -6.66 -18.49 -10.18
C PRO A 31 -7.03 -18.93 -8.76
N ILE A 32 -6.85 -18.06 -7.76
CA ILE A 32 -7.25 -18.32 -6.38
C ILE A 32 -8.77 -18.54 -6.26
N CYS A 33 -9.57 -17.86 -7.09
CA CYS A 33 -11.03 -17.93 -7.08
C CYS A 33 -11.58 -19.33 -7.39
N ALA A 34 -10.83 -20.15 -8.13
CA ALA A 34 -11.19 -21.54 -8.38
C ALA A 34 -11.03 -22.46 -7.15
N ARG A 35 -10.44 -21.95 -6.07
CA ARG A 35 -10.08 -22.76 -4.90
C ARG A 35 -10.57 -22.19 -3.57
N LYS A 36 -10.62 -20.87 -3.44
CA LYS A 36 -10.83 -20.16 -2.16
C LYS A 36 -11.59 -18.86 -2.36
N ILE A 37 -12.41 -18.51 -1.39
CA ILE A 37 -12.84 -17.12 -1.18
C ILE A 37 -11.70 -16.42 -0.44
N TYR A 38 -10.89 -15.66 -1.18
CA TYR A 38 -9.71 -15.03 -0.60
C TYR A 38 -10.03 -13.59 -0.15
N CYS A 39 -10.00 -13.37 1.16
CA CYS A 39 -10.30 -12.10 1.81
C CYS A 39 -9.20 -11.68 2.80
N ALA A 40 -7.92 -11.88 2.42
CA ALA A 40 -6.77 -11.53 3.26
C ALA A 40 -5.81 -10.53 2.60
N HIS A 41 -6.26 -9.73 1.60
CA HIS A 41 -5.42 -8.82 0.81
C HIS A 41 -4.67 -7.77 1.64
N ALA A 42 -5.22 -7.34 2.77
CA ALA A 42 -4.50 -6.46 3.68
C ALA A 42 -3.29 -7.13 4.36
N ALA A 43 -3.15 -8.46 4.30
CA ALA A 43 -1.95 -9.19 4.74
C ALA A 43 -0.98 -9.40 3.58
N ASP A 44 -1.44 -10.07 2.54
CA ASP A 44 -0.72 -10.37 1.30
C ASP A 44 -1.74 -10.72 0.22
N ALA A 45 -1.42 -10.61 -1.06
CA ALA A 45 -2.34 -10.88 -2.15
C ALA A 45 -1.86 -12.05 -3.02
N PRO A 46 -2.77 -12.96 -3.45
CA PRO A 46 -2.45 -13.92 -4.49
C PRO A 46 -2.21 -13.20 -5.82
N LEU A 47 -1.25 -13.68 -6.59
CA LEU A 47 -0.91 -13.08 -7.86
C LEU A 47 -2.00 -13.36 -8.92
N PRO A 48 -2.47 -12.33 -9.64
CA PRO A 48 -3.23 -12.53 -10.87
C PRO A 48 -2.42 -13.33 -11.90
N ARG A 49 -3.11 -13.99 -12.84
CA ARG A 49 -2.47 -14.81 -13.88
C ARG A 49 -1.44 -14.01 -14.67
N ARG A 50 -1.83 -12.85 -15.20
CA ARG A 50 -0.94 -12.00 -15.98
C ARG A 50 0.30 -11.53 -15.23
N VAL A 51 0.20 -11.35 -13.93
CA VAL A 51 1.34 -11.01 -13.06
C VAL A 51 2.32 -12.20 -12.97
N ALA A 52 1.77 -13.39 -12.74
CA ALA A 52 2.59 -14.61 -12.67
C ALA A 52 3.23 -14.93 -14.04
N GLU A 53 2.55 -14.66 -15.14
CA GLU A 53 3.06 -14.85 -16.50
C GLU A 53 4.18 -13.86 -16.80
N ALA A 54 4.02 -12.58 -16.54
CA ALA A 54 5.07 -11.57 -16.72
C ALA A 54 6.35 -11.92 -15.93
N MET A 55 6.20 -12.45 -14.71
CA MET A 55 7.35 -12.92 -13.92
C MET A 55 8.01 -14.15 -14.56
N ARG A 56 7.25 -15.12 -15.10
CA ARG A 56 7.82 -16.30 -15.79
C ARG A 56 8.56 -15.89 -17.05
N GLU A 57 8.00 -14.98 -17.84
CA GLU A 57 8.65 -14.42 -19.02
C GLU A 57 9.97 -13.73 -18.69
N ALA A 58 10.01 -12.95 -17.60
CA ALA A 58 11.25 -12.32 -17.14
C ALA A 58 12.31 -13.35 -16.69
N ILE A 59 11.91 -14.46 -16.07
CA ILE A 59 12.81 -15.57 -15.71
C ILE A 59 13.33 -16.26 -16.99
N GLU A 60 12.44 -16.55 -17.95
CA GLU A 60 12.81 -17.21 -19.20
C GLU A 60 13.77 -16.35 -20.02
N ASP A 61 13.45 -15.05 -20.19
CA ASP A 61 14.34 -14.08 -20.86
C ASP A 61 15.73 -14.05 -20.21
N ALA A 62 15.81 -14.04 -18.87
CA ALA A 62 17.05 -14.03 -18.15
C ALA A 62 17.85 -15.35 -18.28
N SER A 63 17.18 -16.46 -18.60
CA SER A 63 17.76 -17.80 -18.71
C SER A 63 18.25 -18.12 -20.13
N THR A 64 17.59 -17.56 -21.14
CA THR A 64 17.78 -17.95 -22.53
C THR A 64 18.42 -16.88 -23.41
N ASN A 65 18.34 -15.61 -23.00
CA ASN A 65 18.82 -14.49 -23.79
C ASN A 65 20.05 -13.82 -23.17
N GLU A 66 20.87 -13.22 -24.03
CA GLU A 66 21.96 -12.35 -23.60
C GLU A 66 21.38 -11.11 -22.89
N LYS A 67 22.02 -10.69 -21.83
CA LYS A 67 21.65 -9.46 -21.12
C LYS A 67 21.88 -8.25 -22.02
N GLN A 68 20.80 -7.69 -22.54
CA GLN A 68 20.82 -6.45 -23.29
C GLN A 68 20.62 -5.28 -22.32
N PHE A 69 21.70 -4.56 -22.03
CA PHE A 69 21.72 -3.49 -21.05
C PHE A 69 20.68 -2.38 -21.37
N ASP A 70 20.61 -1.95 -22.61
CA ASP A 70 19.67 -0.91 -23.04
C ASP A 70 18.21 -1.37 -22.90
N LYS A 71 17.91 -2.64 -23.22
CA LYS A 71 16.58 -3.22 -23.04
C LYS A 71 16.16 -3.20 -21.56
N ALA A 72 17.10 -3.56 -20.66
CA ALA A 72 16.84 -3.53 -19.22
C ALA A 72 16.59 -2.11 -18.71
N LEU A 73 17.35 -1.12 -19.19
CA LEU A 73 17.14 0.28 -18.82
C LEU A 73 15.81 0.84 -19.32
N ASN A 74 15.42 0.51 -20.57
CA ASN A 74 14.14 0.92 -21.13
C ASN A 74 12.98 0.30 -20.34
N PHE A 75 13.05 -1.00 -20.00
CA PHE A 75 12.06 -1.67 -19.14
C PHE A 75 11.87 -0.95 -17.80
N ILE A 76 12.95 -0.56 -17.15
CA ILE A 76 12.90 0.18 -15.89
C ILE A 76 12.29 1.58 -16.09
N ALA A 77 12.65 2.27 -17.16
CA ALA A 77 12.10 3.58 -17.51
C ALA A 77 10.59 3.51 -17.80
N ASP A 78 10.16 2.53 -18.59
CA ASP A 78 8.75 2.29 -18.92
C ASP A 78 7.94 1.94 -17.66
N THR A 79 8.51 1.11 -16.77
CA THR A 79 7.86 0.78 -15.49
C THR A 79 7.70 2.03 -14.62
N ARG A 80 8.71 2.88 -14.54
CA ARG A 80 8.66 4.13 -13.77
C ARG A 80 7.60 5.08 -14.35
N GLN A 81 7.53 5.21 -15.67
CA GLN A 81 6.51 6.00 -16.36
C GLN A 81 5.08 5.48 -16.08
N LEU A 82 4.89 4.16 -16.10
CA LEU A 82 3.61 3.53 -15.79
C LEU A 82 3.19 3.82 -14.34
N VAL A 83 4.11 3.68 -13.38
CA VAL A 83 3.89 4.02 -11.97
C VAL A 83 3.52 5.49 -11.81
N ALA A 84 4.25 6.40 -12.47
CA ALA A 84 3.98 7.84 -12.42
C ALA A 84 2.57 8.15 -12.95
N SER A 85 2.20 7.56 -14.09
CA SER A 85 0.85 7.69 -14.66
C SER A 85 -0.24 7.14 -13.75
N PHE A 86 0.02 6.01 -13.08
CA PHE A 86 -0.90 5.39 -12.13
C PHE A 86 -1.14 6.24 -10.87
N LEU A 87 -0.09 6.91 -10.40
CA LEU A 87 -0.15 7.83 -9.26
C LEU A 87 -0.59 9.25 -9.63
N GLY A 88 -0.59 9.60 -10.92
CA GLY A 88 -0.88 10.96 -11.40
C GLY A 88 0.23 11.97 -11.07
N THR A 89 1.49 11.54 -11.21
CA THR A 89 2.67 12.35 -10.86
C THR A 89 3.73 12.30 -11.97
N GLU A 90 4.86 12.98 -11.75
CA GLU A 90 5.97 13.02 -12.70
C GLU A 90 6.89 11.79 -12.55
N THR A 91 7.48 11.35 -13.67
CA THR A 91 8.36 10.16 -13.70
C THR A 91 9.59 10.33 -12.79
N GLU A 92 10.09 11.53 -12.68
CA GLU A 92 11.25 11.91 -11.86
C GLU A 92 11.00 11.75 -10.36
N GLU A 93 9.73 11.76 -9.93
CA GLU A 93 9.33 11.59 -8.53
C GLU A 93 9.25 10.13 -8.09
N ILE A 94 9.40 9.18 -9.04
CA ILE A 94 9.25 7.74 -8.78
C ILE A 94 10.60 7.02 -8.74
N SER A 95 10.78 6.23 -7.70
CA SER A 95 11.85 5.25 -7.55
C SER A 95 11.27 3.84 -7.40
N LEU A 96 11.86 2.88 -8.07
CA LEU A 96 11.53 1.47 -7.93
C LEU A 96 12.37 0.88 -6.79
N ILE A 97 11.72 0.47 -5.73
CA ILE A 97 12.36 -0.03 -4.51
C ILE A 97 11.94 -1.48 -4.23
N GLY A 98 12.48 -2.06 -3.18
CA GLY A 98 12.01 -3.34 -2.62
C GLY A 98 10.74 -3.16 -1.76
N PRO A 99 10.72 -3.69 -0.53
CA PRO A 99 9.55 -3.58 0.35
C PRO A 99 9.30 -2.14 0.82
N THR A 100 8.08 -1.86 1.29
CA THR A 100 7.68 -0.56 1.90
C THR A 100 8.72 -0.04 2.89
N SER A 101 9.24 -0.91 3.75
CA SER A 101 10.24 -0.55 4.75
C SER A 101 11.52 0.05 4.15
N SER A 102 11.88 -0.29 2.91
CA SER A 102 13.04 0.32 2.24
C SER A 102 12.81 1.81 1.97
N GLY A 103 11.62 2.18 1.52
CA GLY A 103 11.26 3.58 1.28
C GLY A 103 11.12 4.38 2.58
N LEU A 104 10.46 3.82 3.61
CA LEU A 104 10.36 4.47 4.92
C LEU A 104 11.74 4.71 5.53
N ASN A 105 12.66 3.73 5.44
CA ASN A 105 14.02 3.90 5.90
C ASN A 105 14.83 4.87 5.04
N ALA A 106 14.57 4.95 3.72
CA ALA A 106 15.20 5.96 2.87
C ALA A 106 14.85 7.37 3.32
N VAL A 107 13.60 7.62 3.73
CA VAL A 107 13.18 8.90 4.31
C VAL A 107 13.79 9.10 5.68
N ALA A 108 13.65 8.13 6.59
CA ALA A 108 14.12 8.24 7.97
C ALA A 108 15.63 8.52 8.06
N ASN A 109 16.44 7.81 7.25
CA ASN A 109 17.89 7.95 7.30
C ASN A 109 18.46 8.92 6.26
N GLY A 110 17.65 9.37 5.29
CA GLY A 110 18.07 10.29 4.24
C GLY A 110 17.89 11.78 4.60
N LEU A 111 17.00 12.10 5.51
CA LEU A 111 16.79 13.46 6.00
C LEU A 111 17.96 13.91 6.91
N ASP A 112 18.32 15.19 6.79
CA ASP A 112 19.40 15.80 7.60
C ASP A 112 18.81 16.23 8.96
N TRP A 113 18.74 15.32 9.90
CA TRP A 113 18.20 15.53 11.23
C TRP A 113 19.13 16.35 12.12
N ARG A 114 18.55 17.15 13.01
CA ARG A 114 19.25 17.86 14.08
C ARG A 114 18.83 17.32 15.43
N ALA A 115 19.75 17.25 16.36
CA ALA A 115 19.41 16.93 17.74
C ALA A 115 18.35 17.89 18.28
N GLY A 116 17.26 17.35 18.79
CA GLY A 116 16.10 18.10 19.25
C GLY A 116 14.98 18.28 18.22
N ASP A 117 15.15 17.83 16.97
CA ASP A 117 14.02 17.70 16.05
C ASP A 117 13.00 16.67 16.58
N ASP A 118 11.73 16.88 16.27
CA ASP A 118 10.66 15.94 16.57
C ASP A 118 10.16 15.25 15.30
N VAL A 119 9.83 13.95 15.40
CA VAL A 119 9.08 13.20 14.38
C VAL A 119 7.77 12.70 14.98
N VAL A 120 6.64 13.05 14.38
CA VAL A 120 5.31 12.58 14.82
C VAL A 120 5.00 11.26 14.13
N CYS A 121 4.66 10.22 14.90
CA CYS A 121 4.29 8.90 14.40
C CYS A 121 3.26 8.23 15.33
N TYR A 122 2.78 7.05 14.95
CA TYR A 122 1.77 6.33 15.73
C TYR A 122 2.28 4.96 16.16
N LEU A 123 2.26 4.68 17.49
CA LEU A 123 2.86 3.47 18.05
C LEU A 123 2.06 2.18 17.74
N ASP A 124 0.74 2.28 17.56
CA ASP A 124 -0.13 1.15 17.24
C ASP A 124 -0.29 0.95 15.73
N ASP A 125 0.70 1.39 14.95
CA ASP A 125 0.82 1.06 13.54
C ASP A 125 1.71 -0.17 13.30
N TYR A 126 1.84 -0.57 12.02
CA TYR A 126 2.65 -1.72 11.66
C TYR A 126 4.14 -1.46 12.00
N PRO A 127 4.88 -2.45 12.54
CA PRO A 127 6.25 -2.23 13.00
C PRO A 127 7.19 -1.57 11.99
N ALA A 128 7.01 -1.83 10.69
CA ALA A 128 7.82 -1.19 9.65
C ALA A 128 7.57 0.32 9.53
N ASP A 129 6.39 0.81 9.97
CA ASP A 129 6.03 2.23 9.99
C ASP A 129 6.28 2.89 11.37
N VAL A 130 6.89 2.17 12.30
CA VAL A 130 7.19 2.68 13.65
C VAL A 130 8.69 2.69 13.91
N TYR A 131 9.36 1.56 13.71
CA TYR A 131 10.76 1.41 14.08
C TYR A 131 11.75 2.33 13.37
N PRO A 132 11.60 2.71 12.08
CA PRO A 132 12.49 3.69 11.47
C PRO A 132 12.53 5.02 12.22
N TRP A 133 11.37 5.47 12.72
CA TRP A 133 11.22 6.73 13.44
C TRP A 133 11.74 6.65 14.88
N LEU A 134 11.47 5.56 15.60
CA LEU A 134 12.06 5.30 16.91
C LEU A 134 13.59 5.20 16.82
N GLY A 135 14.10 4.59 15.76
CA GLY A 135 15.55 4.46 15.53
C GLY A 135 16.30 5.79 15.39
N LEU A 136 15.59 6.91 15.17
CA LEU A 136 16.19 8.25 15.08
C LEU A 136 16.61 8.82 16.44
N GLU A 137 16.20 8.23 17.57
CA GLU A 137 16.65 8.64 18.91
C GLU A 137 18.19 8.62 19.02
N ARG A 138 18.87 7.72 18.29
CA ARG A 138 20.35 7.69 18.20
C ARG A 138 20.96 8.98 17.64
N HIS A 139 20.17 9.78 16.91
CA HIS A 139 20.55 11.08 16.35
C HIS A 139 20.05 12.27 17.20
N GLY A 140 19.47 11.99 18.39
CA GLY A 140 18.88 13.01 19.25
C GLY A 140 17.52 13.52 18.75
N VAL A 141 16.89 12.85 17.81
CA VAL A 141 15.52 13.14 17.35
C VAL A 141 14.52 12.52 18.31
N LYS A 142 13.45 13.23 18.63
CA LYS A 142 12.44 12.77 19.57
C LYS A 142 11.20 12.25 18.82
N PRO A 143 10.85 10.97 18.93
CA PRO A 143 9.56 10.46 18.47
C PRO A 143 8.42 11.03 19.34
N VAL A 144 7.44 11.65 18.71
CA VAL A 144 6.19 12.13 19.32
C VAL A 144 5.08 11.17 18.94
N LEU A 145 4.66 10.35 19.90
CA LEU A 145 3.71 9.27 19.66
C LEU A 145 2.27 9.79 19.79
N LEU A 146 1.51 9.74 18.72
CA LEU A 146 0.10 10.11 18.73
C LEU A 146 -0.70 9.24 19.69
N GLN A 147 -1.68 9.85 20.34
CA GLN A 147 -2.65 9.17 21.19
C GLN A 147 -4.03 9.25 20.56
N THR A 148 -4.73 8.13 20.48
CA THR A 148 -6.08 8.02 19.91
C THR A 148 -6.99 7.26 20.87
N ASP A 149 -8.27 7.61 20.91
CA ASP A 149 -9.26 6.91 21.73
C ASP A 149 -9.59 5.52 21.13
N ARG A 150 -9.55 5.41 19.82
CA ARG A 150 -9.74 4.16 19.06
C ARG A 150 -8.51 3.91 18.20
N ILE A 151 -8.11 2.65 18.08
CA ILE A 151 -6.91 2.24 17.32
C ILE A 151 -6.96 2.81 15.91
N GLY A 152 -5.94 3.61 15.57
CA GLY A 152 -5.73 4.17 14.25
C GLY A 152 -6.63 5.35 13.88
N GLU A 153 -7.53 5.81 14.77
CA GLU A 153 -8.40 6.97 14.52
C GLU A 153 -7.61 8.28 14.61
N ILE A 154 -6.81 8.52 13.56
CA ILE A 154 -5.93 9.68 13.46
C ILE A 154 -6.60 10.72 12.57
N THR A 155 -6.96 11.87 13.16
CA THR A 155 -7.51 13.04 12.44
C THR A 155 -6.48 14.17 12.36
N SER A 156 -6.71 15.15 11.50
CA SER A 156 -5.85 16.34 11.40
C SER A 156 -5.75 17.10 12.73
N GLU A 157 -6.82 17.13 13.55
CA GLU A 157 -6.81 17.78 14.86
C GLU A 157 -5.93 17.04 15.88
N ILE A 158 -5.89 15.70 15.80
CA ILE A 158 -4.98 14.90 16.65
C ILE A 158 -3.54 15.17 16.25
N VAL A 159 -3.25 15.25 14.95
CA VAL A 159 -1.92 15.60 14.43
C VAL A 159 -1.55 17.01 14.86
N ASP A 160 -2.42 18.01 14.66
CA ASP A 160 -2.16 19.43 15.01
C ASP A 160 -1.77 19.61 16.48
N ARG A 161 -2.48 18.93 17.40
CA ARG A 161 -2.15 18.96 18.83
C ARG A 161 -0.79 18.38 19.17
N ALA A 162 -0.25 17.50 18.35
CA ALA A 162 1.06 16.88 18.54
C ALA A 162 2.22 17.69 17.93
N LEU A 163 1.91 18.62 17.02
CA LEU A 163 2.93 19.43 16.36
C LEU A 163 3.57 20.42 17.37
N THR A 164 4.88 20.56 17.25
CA THR A 164 5.68 21.55 17.98
C THR A 164 6.49 22.40 17.00
N LYS A 165 7.15 23.47 17.50
CA LYS A 165 8.09 24.26 16.68
C LYS A 165 9.31 23.44 16.21
N ARG A 166 9.54 22.26 16.76
CA ARG A 166 10.64 21.36 16.41
C ARG A 166 10.19 20.19 15.53
N THR A 167 8.90 20.04 15.28
CA THR A 167 8.41 18.97 14.42
C THR A 167 8.92 19.18 13.01
N ARG A 168 9.69 18.21 12.53
CA ARG A 168 10.26 18.21 11.19
C ARG A 168 9.49 17.32 10.22
N LEU A 169 8.91 16.23 10.72
CA LEU A 169 8.20 15.24 9.92
C LEU A 169 6.99 14.70 10.67
N VAL A 170 5.90 14.51 9.94
CA VAL A 170 4.78 13.63 10.30
C VAL A 170 4.91 12.39 9.44
N ALA A 171 4.94 11.20 10.05
CA ALA A 171 5.05 9.91 9.36
C ALA A 171 3.92 9.01 9.81
N LEU A 172 3.00 8.68 8.88
CA LEU A 172 1.78 7.94 9.17
C LEU A 172 1.46 6.93 8.07
N ALA A 173 0.81 5.83 8.46
CA ALA A 173 0.16 4.95 7.50
C ALA A 173 -1.14 5.58 6.98
N SER A 174 -1.40 5.40 5.70
CA SER A 174 -2.62 5.85 5.02
C SER A 174 -3.89 5.17 5.55
N ALA A 175 -3.75 3.93 6.07
CA ALA A 175 -4.77 3.25 6.84
C ALA A 175 -4.12 2.32 7.86
N ASN A 176 -4.63 2.35 9.09
CA ASN A 176 -4.12 1.49 10.16
C ASN A 176 -4.37 0.01 9.85
N TYR A 177 -3.34 -0.82 9.99
CA TYR A 177 -3.36 -2.22 9.57
C TYR A 177 -4.27 -3.14 10.43
N ILE A 178 -4.68 -2.71 11.62
CA ILE A 178 -5.61 -3.45 12.49
C ILE A 178 -7.04 -2.95 12.25
N SER A 179 -7.32 -1.67 12.55
CA SER A 179 -8.68 -1.15 12.55
C SER A 179 -9.22 -0.87 11.16
N GLY A 180 -8.35 -0.59 10.18
CA GLY A 180 -8.73 -0.13 8.88
C GLY A 180 -9.18 1.35 8.87
N PHE A 181 -8.88 2.11 9.91
CA PHE A 181 -9.12 3.55 9.84
C PHE A 181 -8.21 4.16 8.79
N ARG A 182 -8.80 4.74 7.74
CA ARG A 182 -8.11 5.46 6.67
C ARG A 182 -8.07 6.93 7.04
N ILE A 183 -6.86 7.49 7.15
CA ILE A 183 -6.68 8.91 7.44
C ILE A 183 -7.14 9.77 6.27
N ASP A 184 -7.55 10.99 6.55
CA ASP A 184 -7.74 12.01 5.53
C ASP A 184 -6.36 12.58 5.13
N VAL A 185 -5.79 11.99 4.06
CA VAL A 185 -4.44 12.33 3.57
C VAL A 185 -4.37 13.80 3.13
N GLU A 186 -5.45 14.32 2.55
CA GLU A 186 -5.51 15.71 2.10
C GLU A 186 -5.51 16.68 3.29
N ALA A 187 -6.37 16.44 4.28
CA ALA A 187 -6.46 17.28 5.47
C ALA A 187 -5.17 17.25 6.31
N VAL A 188 -4.58 16.05 6.52
CA VAL A 188 -3.31 15.92 7.25
C VAL A 188 -2.16 16.57 6.48
N GLY A 189 -2.10 16.34 5.17
CA GLY A 189 -1.06 16.91 4.32
C GLY A 189 -1.14 18.43 4.22
N ALA A 190 -2.34 18.99 4.07
CA ALA A 190 -2.56 20.44 4.07
C ALA A 190 -2.14 21.07 5.40
N LEU A 191 -2.49 20.46 6.53
CA LEU A 191 -2.02 20.88 7.85
C LEU A 191 -0.50 20.88 7.93
N CYS A 192 0.17 19.81 7.50
CA CYS A 192 1.63 19.74 7.51
C CYS A 192 2.26 20.85 6.66
N ALA A 193 1.71 21.08 5.46
CA ALA A 193 2.18 22.16 4.57
C ALA A 193 2.02 23.55 5.19
N GLU A 194 0.86 23.83 5.81
CA GLU A 194 0.61 25.09 6.53
C GLU A 194 1.60 25.32 7.67
N ARG A 195 1.96 24.26 8.39
CA ARG A 195 2.91 24.30 9.51
C ARG A 195 4.38 24.23 9.09
N GLY A 196 4.67 24.06 7.79
CA GLY A 196 6.01 23.89 7.27
C GLY A 196 6.68 22.58 7.72
N VAL A 197 5.89 21.54 7.98
CA VAL A 197 6.30 20.20 8.40
C VAL A 197 6.24 19.25 7.20
N LEU A 198 7.22 18.37 7.05
CA LEU A 198 7.21 17.34 6.01
C LEU A 198 6.19 16.23 6.31
N PHE A 199 5.61 15.64 5.26
CA PHE A 199 4.68 14.52 5.40
C PHE A 199 5.14 13.27 4.64
N SER A 200 5.37 12.17 5.38
CA SER A 200 5.70 10.84 4.85
C SER A 200 4.54 9.88 5.05
N LEU A 201 4.08 9.26 3.97
CA LEU A 201 2.92 8.38 3.93
C LEU A 201 3.34 6.93 3.64
N ASP A 202 3.05 5.99 4.55
CA ASP A 202 3.02 4.57 4.20
C ASP A 202 1.68 4.25 3.52
N ALA A 203 1.70 4.01 2.22
CA ALA A 203 0.51 3.77 1.43
C ALA A 203 0.22 2.28 1.19
N ILE A 204 0.91 1.35 1.88
CA ILE A 204 0.79 -0.10 1.65
C ILE A 204 -0.64 -0.63 1.84
N GLN A 205 -1.47 0.03 2.65
CA GLN A 205 -2.85 -0.40 2.91
C GLN A 205 -3.89 0.29 2.01
N THR A 206 -3.47 1.20 1.13
CA THR A 206 -4.42 1.95 0.29
C THR A 206 -4.02 1.99 -1.18
N LEU A 207 -2.73 2.00 -1.51
CA LEU A 207 -2.29 2.08 -2.91
C LEU A 207 -2.66 0.79 -3.66
N GLY A 208 -3.45 0.94 -4.71
CA GLY A 208 -4.08 -0.14 -5.46
C GLY A 208 -5.57 -0.36 -5.12
N ALA A 209 -6.03 0.13 -3.94
CA ALA A 209 -7.42 0.10 -3.53
C ALA A 209 -8.11 1.46 -3.61
N PHE A 210 -7.36 2.55 -3.44
CA PHE A 210 -7.89 3.93 -3.44
C PHE A 210 -6.97 4.87 -4.20
N PRO A 211 -7.52 5.91 -4.85
CA PRO A 211 -6.73 7.06 -5.28
C PRO A 211 -6.08 7.74 -4.05
N ILE A 212 -4.86 8.22 -4.21
CA ILE A 212 -4.12 8.92 -3.14
C ILE A 212 -3.88 10.36 -3.59
N PRO A 213 -4.36 11.37 -2.84
CA PRO A 213 -4.05 12.76 -3.13
C PRO A 213 -2.59 13.07 -2.76
N LEU A 214 -1.75 13.36 -3.77
CA LEU A 214 -0.32 13.61 -3.59
C LEU A 214 0.05 15.08 -3.37
N GLU A 215 -0.92 16.01 -3.50
CA GLU A 215 -0.63 17.45 -3.50
C GLU A 215 0.20 17.90 -2.30
N HIS A 216 -0.08 17.38 -1.11
CA HIS A 216 0.58 17.74 0.14
C HIS A 216 1.42 16.59 0.75
N VAL A 217 1.65 15.51 -0.01
CA VAL A 217 2.53 14.41 0.38
C VAL A 217 3.94 14.71 -0.11
N ASP A 218 4.93 14.68 0.77
CA ASP A 218 6.33 14.88 0.40
C ASP A 218 7.02 13.57 0.02
N PHE A 219 6.67 12.49 0.74
CA PHE A 219 7.21 11.15 0.53
C PHE A 219 6.08 10.11 0.63
N LEU A 220 6.09 9.11 -0.26
CA LEU A 220 5.18 7.97 -0.16
C LEU A 220 5.96 6.68 -0.38
N SER A 221 5.65 5.65 0.40
CA SER A 221 6.21 4.31 0.21
C SER A 221 5.13 3.25 0.19
N ALA A 222 5.23 2.28 -0.74
CA ALA A 222 4.33 1.13 -0.80
C ALA A 222 5.00 -0.06 -1.49
N GLY A 223 4.92 -1.25 -0.89
CA GLY A 223 5.25 -2.52 -1.55
C GLY A 223 4.09 -3.01 -2.41
N ALA A 224 4.39 -3.79 -3.44
CA ALA A 224 3.38 -4.24 -4.41
C ALA A 224 2.49 -5.40 -3.92
N GLN A 225 2.87 -6.12 -2.85
CA GLN A 225 2.33 -7.43 -2.49
C GLN A 225 0.94 -7.44 -1.85
N LYS A 226 0.29 -6.28 -1.66
CA LYS A 226 -1.06 -6.21 -1.09
C LYS A 226 -2.08 -5.73 -2.12
N TRP A 227 -2.52 -4.50 -1.97
CA TRP A 227 -3.59 -3.92 -2.79
C TRP A 227 -3.19 -3.64 -4.23
N MET A 228 -1.88 -3.54 -4.51
CA MET A 228 -1.40 -3.49 -5.89
C MET A 228 -1.41 -4.85 -6.61
N LEU A 229 -1.71 -5.97 -5.94
CA LEU A 229 -1.76 -7.33 -6.52
C LEU A 229 -0.44 -7.77 -7.18
N GLY A 230 0.66 -7.14 -6.82
CA GLY A 230 2.00 -7.47 -7.31
C GLY A 230 2.75 -8.43 -6.40
N PRO A 231 3.97 -8.81 -6.76
CA PRO A 231 4.78 -9.71 -5.95
C PRO A 231 5.47 -8.98 -4.78
N SER A 232 5.86 -9.75 -3.76
CA SER A 232 6.81 -9.29 -2.75
C SER A 232 8.17 -8.97 -3.39
N GLY A 233 8.89 -8.01 -2.83
CA GLY A 233 10.23 -7.63 -3.28
C GLY A 233 10.28 -6.56 -4.36
N ALA A 234 9.14 -6.03 -4.79
CA ALA A 234 9.01 -4.81 -5.57
C ALA A 234 8.11 -3.81 -4.84
N GLY A 235 8.36 -2.53 -5.05
CA GLY A 235 7.60 -1.44 -4.45
C GLY A 235 8.01 -0.09 -5.02
N ILE A 236 7.40 0.95 -4.49
CA ILE A 236 7.47 2.32 -4.97
C ILE A 236 7.90 3.23 -3.83
N LEU A 237 8.84 4.11 -4.11
CA LEU A 237 9.12 5.31 -3.34
C LEU A 237 8.80 6.52 -4.23
N PHE A 238 7.83 7.32 -3.79
CA PHE A 238 7.59 8.65 -4.35
C PHE A 238 8.33 9.69 -3.50
N VAL A 239 9.04 10.58 -4.15
CA VAL A 239 9.68 11.75 -3.55
C VAL A 239 9.29 12.97 -4.37
N LYS A 240 8.55 13.90 -3.77
CA LYS A 240 8.12 15.12 -4.44
C LYS A 240 9.33 15.88 -4.99
N ASN A 241 9.28 16.36 -6.23
CA ASN A 241 10.42 17.00 -6.91
C ASN A 241 11.09 18.09 -6.07
N SER A 242 10.29 18.93 -5.39
CA SER A 242 10.79 19.98 -4.50
C SER A 242 11.51 19.46 -3.24
N ARG A 243 11.49 18.15 -2.99
CA ARG A 243 12.08 17.50 -1.80
C ARG A 243 13.29 16.64 -2.11
N HIS A 244 13.65 16.47 -3.38
CA HIS A 244 14.80 15.66 -3.78
C HIS A 244 16.12 16.12 -3.13
N GLU A 245 16.34 17.42 -3.01
CA GLU A 245 17.56 17.96 -2.41
C GLU A 245 17.60 17.81 -0.87
N LEU A 246 16.46 17.61 -0.24
CA LEU A 246 16.38 17.38 1.22
C LEU A 246 16.75 15.94 1.60
N LEU A 247 16.61 14.99 0.66
CA LEU A 247 16.76 13.58 0.92
C LEU A 247 18.08 13.06 0.33
N ARG A 248 18.97 12.55 1.17
CA ARG A 248 20.21 11.90 0.74
C ARG A 248 19.96 10.40 0.56
N PRO A 249 20.53 9.76 -0.46
CA PRO A 249 20.44 8.31 -0.58
C PRO A 249 21.05 7.61 0.64
N MET A 250 20.30 6.70 1.24
CA MET A 250 20.77 5.86 2.35
C MET A 250 21.84 4.87 1.91
N ILE A 251 21.72 4.37 0.68
CA ILE A 251 22.65 3.41 0.07
C ILE A 251 23.21 4.08 -1.18
N ILE A 252 24.55 4.06 -1.31
CA ILE A 252 25.27 4.61 -2.46
C ILE A 252 25.86 3.45 -3.24
N GLY A 253 25.57 3.40 -4.54
CA GLY A 253 26.07 2.38 -5.46
C GLY A 253 26.33 2.96 -6.85
N GLY A 254 26.70 2.11 -7.79
CA GLY A 254 27.11 2.56 -9.13
C GLY A 254 25.97 3.06 -10.02
N TRP A 255 24.71 2.92 -9.61
CA TRP A 255 23.55 3.29 -10.42
C TRP A 255 22.89 4.62 -9.99
N ASN A 256 23.03 4.98 -8.74
CA ASN A 256 22.49 6.23 -8.21
C ASN A 256 23.52 7.36 -8.09
N VAL A 257 24.68 7.15 -8.71
CA VAL A 257 25.72 8.19 -8.86
C VAL A 257 26.15 8.28 -10.33
N GLU A 258 26.63 9.45 -10.74
CA GLU A 258 27.20 9.65 -12.07
C GLU A 258 28.58 8.97 -12.13
N SER A 259 28.65 7.84 -12.81
CA SER A 259 29.85 7.02 -12.95
C SER A 259 30.07 6.66 -14.44
N PRO A 260 30.61 7.58 -15.26
CA PRO A 260 30.82 7.33 -16.68
C PRO A 260 31.56 6.01 -16.90
N ASN A 261 31.03 5.15 -17.77
CA ASN A 261 31.55 3.79 -18.04
C ASN A 261 31.69 2.91 -16.78
N PHE A 262 30.90 3.16 -15.73
CA PHE A 262 31.00 2.52 -14.42
C PHE A 262 32.38 2.69 -13.75
N ILE A 263 33.12 3.72 -14.09
CA ILE A 263 34.39 4.07 -13.45
C ILE A 263 34.10 5.02 -12.28
N ALA A 264 34.50 4.57 -11.07
CA ALA A 264 34.28 5.37 -9.86
C ALA A 264 35.02 6.73 -9.93
N GLN A 265 34.32 7.79 -9.57
CA GLN A 265 34.83 9.15 -9.52
C GLN A 265 35.16 9.54 -8.07
N ARG A 266 36.05 10.54 -7.87
CA ARG A 266 36.35 11.05 -6.53
C ARG A 266 35.20 11.86 -5.92
N ALA A 267 34.49 12.62 -6.74
CA ALA A 267 33.30 13.35 -6.34
C ALA A 267 32.08 12.45 -6.46
N ILE A 268 31.16 12.54 -5.50
CA ILE A 268 29.87 11.87 -5.58
C ILE A 268 28.87 12.86 -6.15
N GLU A 269 28.46 12.63 -7.37
CA GLU A 269 27.35 13.34 -8.02
C GLU A 269 26.18 12.36 -8.13
N TYR A 270 25.09 12.64 -7.43
CA TYR A 270 23.93 11.77 -7.46
C TYR A 270 23.18 11.85 -8.78
N ALA A 271 22.66 10.73 -9.24
CA ALA A 271 21.75 10.68 -10.36
C ALA A 271 20.51 11.54 -10.08
N LYS A 272 19.89 12.04 -11.14
CA LYS A 272 18.70 12.89 -11.06
C LYS A 272 17.43 12.06 -10.91
N GLY A 273 16.39 12.70 -10.37
CA GLY A 273 15.08 12.11 -10.22
C GLY A 273 15.08 10.87 -9.32
N GLY A 274 14.15 9.97 -9.54
CA GLY A 274 13.99 8.74 -8.76
C GLY A 274 15.20 7.82 -8.76
N ARG A 275 16.03 7.85 -9.83
CA ARG A 275 17.30 7.11 -9.87
C ARG A 275 18.24 7.43 -8.71
N LYS A 276 18.13 8.60 -8.11
CA LYS A 276 18.90 9.00 -6.92
C LYS A 276 18.78 7.99 -5.77
N PHE A 277 17.66 7.27 -5.69
CA PHE A 277 17.36 6.33 -4.60
C PHE A 277 17.47 4.85 -5.02
N GLU A 278 17.99 4.58 -6.22
CA GLU A 278 18.14 3.24 -6.80
C GLU A 278 19.63 2.89 -6.94
N PRO A 279 20.28 2.30 -5.91
CA PRO A 279 21.74 2.15 -5.85
C PRO A 279 22.32 1.15 -6.85
N GLY A 280 21.51 0.27 -7.42
CA GLY A 280 21.93 -0.69 -8.44
C GLY A 280 21.19 -2.02 -8.37
N GLY A 281 21.42 -2.85 -9.37
CA GLY A 281 20.97 -4.24 -9.40
C GLY A 281 19.46 -4.38 -9.29
N TYR A 282 18.69 -3.92 -10.28
CA TYR A 282 17.23 -4.07 -10.26
C TYR A 282 16.82 -5.53 -10.17
N ASN A 283 15.84 -5.82 -9.31
CA ASN A 283 15.19 -7.12 -9.22
C ASN A 283 14.10 -7.22 -10.31
N ASN A 284 14.53 -7.49 -11.54
CA ASN A 284 13.67 -7.40 -12.73
C ASN A 284 12.45 -8.31 -12.66
N VAL A 285 12.55 -9.50 -12.06
CA VAL A 285 11.42 -10.45 -12.00
C VAL A 285 10.23 -9.89 -11.20
N PRO A 286 10.37 -9.45 -9.93
CA PRO A 286 9.25 -8.84 -9.24
C PRO A 286 8.86 -7.47 -9.81
N ILE A 287 9.78 -6.72 -10.44
CA ILE A 287 9.42 -5.46 -11.13
C ILE A 287 8.50 -5.75 -12.33
N ALA A 288 8.77 -6.81 -13.12
CA ALA A 288 7.89 -7.23 -14.21
C ALA A 288 6.49 -7.60 -13.70
N GLY A 289 6.42 -8.33 -12.58
CA GLY A 289 5.14 -8.62 -11.93
C GLY A 289 4.42 -7.35 -11.45
N MET A 290 5.13 -6.41 -10.84
CA MET A 290 4.55 -5.13 -10.41
C MET A 290 4.06 -4.30 -11.59
N GLN A 291 4.80 -4.26 -12.70
CA GLN A 291 4.39 -3.57 -13.92
C GLN A 291 3.06 -4.14 -14.46
N ALA A 292 2.95 -5.47 -14.57
CA ALA A 292 1.73 -6.15 -15.03
C ALA A 292 0.55 -5.91 -14.07
N ALA A 293 0.81 -5.88 -12.76
CA ALA A 293 -0.19 -5.61 -11.73
C ALA A 293 -0.74 -4.17 -11.82
N ILE A 294 0.14 -3.18 -11.96
CA ILE A 294 -0.26 -1.77 -12.11
C ILE A 294 -1.02 -1.56 -13.42
N ALA A 295 -0.63 -2.22 -14.51
CA ALA A 295 -1.36 -2.19 -15.77
C ALA A 295 -2.80 -2.71 -15.59
N LEU A 296 -2.98 -3.87 -14.93
CA LEU A 296 -4.29 -4.41 -14.59
C LEU A 296 -5.15 -3.41 -13.78
N LEU A 297 -4.59 -2.84 -12.73
CA LEU A 297 -5.32 -1.87 -11.89
C LEU A 297 -5.66 -0.59 -12.67
N GLY A 298 -4.80 -0.18 -13.60
CA GLY A 298 -5.04 0.97 -14.49
C GLY A 298 -6.16 0.70 -15.49
N GLU A 299 -6.29 -0.53 -15.99
CA GLU A 299 -7.41 -0.97 -16.85
C GLU A 299 -8.75 -0.90 -16.12
N VAL A 300 -8.79 -1.36 -14.85
CA VAL A 300 -10.00 -1.32 -14.02
C VAL A 300 -10.30 0.08 -13.50
N GLY A 301 -9.27 0.84 -13.14
CA GLY A 301 -9.36 2.19 -12.59
C GLY A 301 -9.60 2.24 -11.08
N LEU A 302 -8.76 3.02 -10.37
CA LEU A 302 -8.77 3.08 -8.90
C LEU A 302 -10.10 3.57 -8.31
N ALA A 303 -10.82 4.46 -8.98
CA ALA A 303 -12.12 4.93 -8.51
C ALA A 303 -13.15 3.78 -8.48
N LYS A 304 -13.21 2.97 -9.53
CA LYS A 304 -14.10 1.81 -9.62
C LYS A 304 -13.68 0.70 -8.65
N ILE A 305 -12.37 0.46 -8.51
CA ILE A 305 -11.83 -0.48 -7.53
C ILE A 305 -12.26 -0.09 -6.12
N SER A 306 -12.12 1.19 -5.75
CA SER A 306 -12.48 1.67 -4.41
C SER A 306 -13.98 1.55 -4.13
N GLU A 307 -14.82 1.95 -5.08
CA GLU A 307 -16.27 1.81 -5.01
C GLU A 307 -16.68 0.35 -4.81
N ARG A 308 -16.11 -0.56 -5.60
CA ARG A 308 -16.37 -1.98 -5.51
C ARG A 308 -15.95 -2.57 -4.16
N ILE A 309 -14.75 -2.30 -3.70
CA ILE A 309 -14.24 -2.80 -2.42
C ILE A 309 -15.10 -2.29 -1.25
N LEU A 310 -15.47 -1.01 -1.26
CA LEU A 310 -16.33 -0.44 -0.22
C LEU A 310 -17.71 -1.09 -0.22
N SER A 311 -18.28 -1.41 -1.38
CA SER A 311 -19.54 -2.14 -1.52
C SER A 311 -19.45 -3.55 -0.93
N LEU A 312 -18.38 -4.29 -1.22
CA LEU A 312 -18.13 -5.63 -0.66
C LEU A 312 -18.02 -5.61 0.87
N VAL A 313 -17.25 -4.68 1.40
CA VAL A 313 -17.09 -4.49 2.85
C VAL A 313 -18.41 -4.10 3.51
N ALA A 314 -19.20 -3.22 2.88
CA ALA A 314 -20.51 -2.82 3.37
C ALA A 314 -21.50 -3.98 3.38
N THR A 315 -21.53 -4.81 2.33
CA THR A 315 -22.37 -6.00 2.23
C THR A 315 -22.09 -6.96 3.38
N LEU A 316 -20.83 -7.32 3.61
CA LEU A 316 -20.44 -8.16 4.73
C LEU A 316 -20.89 -7.55 6.07
N LYS A 317 -20.57 -6.26 6.30
CA LYS A 317 -20.91 -5.57 7.56
C LYS A 317 -22.41 -5.56 7.84
N ASN A 318 -23.22 -5.31 6.82
CA ASN A 318 -24.70 -5.22 6.95
C ASN A 318 -25.34 -6.61 7.19
N LYS A 319 -24.71 -7.68 6.74
CA LYS A 319 -25.20 -9.07 6.94
C LYS A 319 -24.78 -9.67 8.28
N LEU A 320 -23.75 -9.13 8.94
CA LEU A 320 -23.34 -9.58 10.28
C LEU A 320 -24.32 -9.07 11.34
N ALA A 321 -24.74 -9.94 12.27
CA ALA A 321 -25.65 -9.57 13.35
C ALA A 321 -24.99 -8.61 14.35
N PRO A 322 -25.43 -7.34 14.46
CA PRO A 322 -24.73 -6.33 15.27
C PRO A 322 -24.66 -6.65 16.76
N VAL A 323 -25.61 -7.47 17.27
CA VAL A 323 -25.63 -7.89 18.68
C VAL A 323 -24.52 -8.88 19.01
N ASP A 324 -24.09 -9.66 18.03
CA ASP A 324 -23.07 -10.71 18.21
C ASP A 324 -21.65 -10.26 17.93
N PHE A 325 -21.47 -9.15 17.21
CA PHE A 325 -20.16 -8.68 16.78
C PHE A 325 -19.85 -7.28 17.29
N GLU A 326 -18.59 -7.08 17.66
CA GLU A 326 -17.99 -5.78 17.99
C GLU A 326 -17.04 -5.38 16.85
N PHE A 327 -17.28 -4.21 16.26
CA PHE A 327 -16.52 -3.70 15.13
C PHE A 327 -15.44 -2.71 15.61
N LEU A 328 -14.20 -2.98 15.23
CA LEU A 328 -13.08 -2.06 15.41
C LEU A 328 -13.01 -1.02 14.28
N SER A 329 -13.39 -1.44 13.07
CA SER A 329 -13.42 -0.55 11.90
C SER A 329 -14.38 0.63 12.07
N PRO A 330 -14.10 1.77 11.43
CA PRO A 330 -14.92 2.98 11.51
C PRO A 330 -16.38 2.75 11.13
N LYS A 331 -17.28 3.47 11.81
CA LYS A 331 -18.71 3.49 11.46
C LYS A 331 -19.00 4.52 10.40
N GLU A 332 -18.37 5.68 10.52
CA GLU A 332 -18.51 6.82 9.64
C GLU A 332 -17.92 6.50 8.27
N GLU A 333 -18.44 7.14 7.24
CA GLU A 333 -17.98 6.99 5.86
C GLU A 333 -16.53 7.50 5.71
N LEU A 334 -16.25 8.63 6.31
CA LEU A 334 -14.90 9.13 6.50
C LEU A 334 -14.13 8.15 7.38
N GLY A 335 -13.00 7.68 6.90
CA GLY A 335 -12.17 6.69 7.60
C GLY A 335 -12.40 5.24 7.19
N ARG A 336 -13.44 4.89 6.42
CA ARG A 336 -13.59 3.52 5.90
C ARG A 336 -12.47 3.16 4.94
N SER A 337 -11.96 1.95 5.08
CA SER A 337 -10.95 1.43 4.17
C SER A 337 -11.40 0.15 3.46
N SER A 338 -10.46 -0.49 2.81
CA SER A 338 -10.62 -1.69 2.00
C SER A 338 -10.91 -2.97 2.80
N PHE A 339 -11.04 -2.90 4.12
CA PHE A 339 -11.31 -4.07 4.95
C PHE A 339 -12.12 -3.74 6.19
N ILE A 340 -12.67 -4.78 6.79
CA ILE A 340 -13.44 -4.70 8.04
C ILE A 340 -12.77 -5.58 9.09
N THR A 341 -12.67 -5.05 10.32
CA THR A 341 -12.10 -5.73 11.47
C THR A 341 -13.11 -5.77 12.60
N PHE A 342 -13.34 -6.97 13.13
CA PHE A 342 -14.33 -7.21 14.16
C PHE A 342 -13.95 -8.44 15.01
N ARG A 343 -14.66 -8.64 16.12
CA ARG A 343 -14.62 -9.87 16.93
C ARG A 343 -16.04 -10.25 17.35
N SER A 344 -16.24 -11.54 17.57
CA SER A 344 -17.49 -12.00 18.17
C SER A 344 -17.47 -11.76 19.68
N ARG A 345 -18.63 -11.48 20.24
CA ARG A 345 -18.85 -11.38 21.70
C ARG A 345 -18.95 -12.75 22.36
N ARG A 346 -19.13 -13.83 21.59
CA ARG A 346 -19.41 -15.18 22.07
C ARG A 346 -18.35 -16.22 21.67
N ILE A 347 -17.68 -16.01 20.56
CA ILE A 347 -16.79 -16.99 19.94
C ILE A 347 -15.40 -16.36 19.78
N ALA A 348 -14.35 -17.10 20.14
CA ALA A 348 -12.97 -16.64 19.94
C ALA A 348 -12.67 -16.40 18.45
N ALA A 349 -11.91 -15.35 18.13
CA ALA A 349 -11.59 -14.99 16.76
C ALA A 349 -10.84 -16.11 16.02
N GLU A 350 -10.00 -16.86 16.72
CA GLU A 350 -9.27 -18.02 16.21
C GLU A 350 -10.23 -19.13 15.76
N LYS A 351 -11.29 -19.38 16.53
CA LYS A 351 -12.30 -20.38 16.17
C LYS A 351 -13.10 -19.97 14.96
N LEU A 352 -13.49 -18.69 14.87
CA LEU A 352 -14.14 -18.15 13.67
C LEU A 352 -13.24 -18.26 12.44
N ALA A 353 -11.95 -17.97 12.57
CA ALA A 353 -10.98 -18.11 11.48
C ALA A 353 -10.86 -19.57 11.03
N ASN A 354 -10.85 -20.53 11.95
CA ASN A 354 -10.82 -21.96 11.63
C ASN A 354 -12.10 -22.40 10.92
N THR A 355 -13.28 -21.98 11.40
CA THR A 355 -14.57 -22.25 10.72
C THR A 355 -14.56 -21.75 9.27
N LEU A 356 -14.04 -20.53 9.04
CA LEU A 356 -13.92 -19.99 7.70
C LEU A 356 -12.92 -20.80 6.85
N ALA A 357 -11.77 -21.16 7.42
CA ALA A 357 -10.73 -21.93 6.72
C ALA A 357 -11.23 -23.34 6.31
N GLU A 358 -12.02 -24.01 7.16
CA GLU A 358 -12.68 -25.31 6.88
C GLU A 358 -13.69 -25.21 5.72
N ASN A 359 -14.18 -24.00 5.42
CA ASN A 359 -15.08 -23.70 4.30
C ASN A 359 -14.38 -22.94 3.15
N ASP A 360 -13.08 -23.13 3.01
CA ASP A 360 -12.27 -22.55 1.93
C ASP A 360 -12.26 -21.00 1.88
N VAL A 361 -12.50 -20.32 3.01
CA VAL A 361 -12.43 -18.87 3.15
C VAL A 361 -11.14 -18.46 3.84
N VAL A 362 -10.35 -17.60 3.20
CA VAL A 362 -9.08 -17.09 3.75
C VAL A 362 -9.27 -15.69 4.30
N VAL A 363 -8.99 -15.51 5.58
CA VAL A 363 -9.02 -14.23 6.31
C VAL A 363 -7.76 -14.07 7.14
N SER A 364 -7.60 -12.95 7.84
CA SER A 364 -6.45 -12.78 8.73
C SER A 364 -6.86 -12.46 10.17
N LEU A 365 -6.13 -13.03 11.11
CA LEU A 365 -6.19 -12.66 12.52
C LEU A 365 -5.22 -11.52 12.82
N ARG A 366 -5.63 -10.60 13.69
CA ARG A 366 -4.79 -9.54 14.23
C ARG A 366 -4.93 -9.47 15.75
N VAL A 367 -3.84 -9.14 16.40
CA VAL A 367 -3.84 -8.96 17.86
C VAL A 367 -3.45 -7.50 18.12
N ASP A 368 -4.22 -6.81 18.95
CA ASP A 368 -3.91 -5.44 19.36
C ASP A 368 -2.97 -5.39 20.58
N ARG A 369 -2.53 -4.21 20.94
CA ARG A 369 -1.62 -4.00 22.09
C ARG A 369 -2.22 -4.46 23.43
N ALA A 370 -3.54 -4.53 23.54
CA ALA A 370 -4.23 -5.07 24.71
C ALA A 370 -4.40 -6.60 24.64
N SER A 371 -3.71 -7.28 23.71
CA SER A 371 -3.78 -8.73 23.49
C SER A 371 -5.17 -9.23 23.11
N ARG A 372 -6.01 -8.39 22.50
CA ARG A 372 -7.32 -8.79 21.97
C ARG A 372 -7.17 -9.27 20.56
N SER A 373 -7.73 -10.45 20.26
CA SER A 373 -7.77 -11.04 18.92
C SER A 373 -8.94 -10.50 18.10
N TRP A 374 -8.66 -10.15 16.86
CA TRP A 374 -9.59 -9.59 15.88
C TRP A 374 -9.55 -10.37 14.59
N LEU A 375 -10.71 -10.62 14.00
CA LEU A 375 -10.84 -11.14 12.65
C LEU A 375 -10.85 -9.96 11.67
N ARG A 376 -9.98 -10.00 10.66
CA ARG A 376 -9.91 -9.01 9.60
C ARG A 376 -10.24 -9.63 8.26
N VAL A 377 -11.30 -9.13 7.62
CA VAL A 377 -11.76 -9.56 6.29
C VAL A 377 -11.47 -8.44 5.30
N SER A 378 -10.66 -8.73 4.31
CA SER A 378 -10.15 -7.77 3.33
C SER A 378 -10.32 -8.29 1.90
N PRO A 379 -11.53 -8.12 1.30
CA PRO A 379 -11.81 -8.49 -0.09
C PRO A 379 -11.11 -7.54 -1.06
N HIS A 380 -10.97 -7.96 -2.32
CA HIS A 380 -10.53 -7.09 -3.41
C HIS A 380 -11.62 -6.98 -4.49
N PHE A 381 -11.45 -6.10 -5.48
CA PHE A 381 -12.47 -5.80 -6.50
C PHE A 381 -12.98 -7.03 -7.25
N TYR A 382 -12.21 -8.09 -7.36
CA TYR A 382 -12.58 -9.32 -8.05
C TYR A 382 -13.41 -10.31 -7.17
N ASN A 383 -13.58 -10.03 -5.87
CA ASN A 383 -14.52 -10.77 -5.05
C ASN A 383 -15.96 -10.40 -5.41
N THR A 384 -16.90 -11.32 -5.12
CA THR A 384 -18.32 -11.14 -5.42
C THR A 384 -19.15 -10.78 -4.18
N LEU A 385 -20.32 -10.17 -4.39
CA LEU A 385 -21.27 -9.92 -3.29
C LEU A 385 -21.76 -11.22 -2.68
N ALA A 386 -21.98 -12.28 -3.49
CA ALA A 386 -22.37 -13.61 -3.04
C ALA A 386 -21.30 -14.23 -2.13
N GLU A 387 -20.02 -14.05 -2.41
CA GLU A 387 -18.94 -14.47 -1.51
C GLU A 387 -19.03 -13.75 -0.15
N MET A 388 -19.33 -12.46 -0.14
CA MET A 388 -19.48 -11.71 1.13
C MET A 388 -20.70 -12.15 1.92
N GLU A 389 -21.81 -12.50 1.26
CA GLU A 389 -22.99 -13.09 1.89
C GLU A 389 -22.68 -14.46 2.48
N GLN A 390 -21.99 -15.33 1.74
CA GLN A 390 -21.54 -16.64 2.23
C GLN A 390 -20.63 -16.51 3.46
N VAL A 391 -19.67 -15.60 3.45
CA VAL A 391 -18.79 -15.32 4.61
C VAL A 391 -19.63 -14.88 5.81
N ALA A 392 -20.61 -14.01 5.62
CA ALA A 392 -21.50 -13.55 6.69
C ALA A 392 -22.36 -14.69 7.26
N GLU A 393 -22.89 -15.59 6.41
CA GLU A 393 -23.67 -16.76 6.83
C GLU A 393 -22.82 -17.70 7.68
N LEU A 394 -21.61 -18.04 7.25
CA LEU A 394 -20.68 -18.88 8.03
C LEU A 394 -20.39 -18.28 9.41
N LEU A 395 -20.17 -16.97 9.48
CA LEU A 395 -19.88 -16.27 10.73
C LEU A 395 -21.11 -16.21 11.66
N ASN A 396 -22.31 -15.96 11.14
CA ASN A 396 -23.54 -15.87 11.92
C ASN A 396 -23.99 -17.24 12.47
N HIS A 397 -23.70 -18.34 11.77
CA HIS A 397 -24.07 -19.69 12.16
C HIS A 397 -22.95 -20.45 12.91
N ALA A 398 -21.78 -19.84 13.10
CA ALA A 398 -20.70 -20.43 13.85
C ALA A 398 -21.13 -20.74 15.31
N GLN A 399 -20.79 -21.92 15.80
CA GLN A 399 -21.12 -22.34 17.15
C GLN A 399 -20.00 -22.04 18.15
N PRO A 400 -20.31 -21.73 19.40
CA PRO A 400 -19.34 -21.47 20.48
C PRO A 400 -18.37 -22.61 20.74
#